data_a3021b25fffd9f9af1a7a88bf2afad6d
#
_entry.id   a3021b25fffd9f9af1a7a88bf2afad6d
#
_cell.length_a   1.000
_cell.length_b   1.000
_cell.length_c   1.000
_cell.angle_alpha   90.00
_cell.angle_beta   90.00
_cell.angle_gamma   90.00
#
_symmetry.space_group_name_H-M   'P 1'
#
loop_
_entity.id
_entity.type
_entity.pdbx_description
1 polymer ?
#
loop_
_entity_poly.entity_id
_entity_poly.type
_entity_poly.pdbx_seq_one_letter_code
_entity_poly.pdbx_strand_id
1 'polypeptide(L)'
;GFAEEPAVDRLLALMRDRADLLPEGEFEVVTAFLAELLDSGLPPLEARSLFGRVKLASGFPTSLIKEGWDRLRSEREARRRAQAAQRERALPEVFIQNQNKVLDRLTGTMSSVQAYLTVRAREFAGDKQAAEETYLVGARALTEHVKDLTFDPALPTGVVTTPEGARLYNTYRPSLLVPRGNGRDAEVRPWLDLLRALSLEGGEEEERMLLDRLAWTVQHPGRKINHGVLIGGRKGIGKDSLLAPVLDAVGRHNVNVADGAELESGFNSYVAGAKLLVINEIDYGDHKDRRKIGEKLKRVLAAPPDELVVNEKNLRPYRIPNRLTVVGFTNHRYPLHADEDARRWLALWCDGSIPPEQQAAWDRWFDRYWTWLHDGGSSYVLGWLHARDVSQFSPGARPPHTEWMHEMVQNSRDGLESWLLEQIDTAKGIFQPNTVKV
;
A
#
# COMPACT_ATOMS: atom_id res chain seq x y z
N GLY A 1 59.34 -14.84 -3.88
CA GLY A 1 57.95 -14.50 -4.13
C GLY A 1 57.47 -13.52 -3.08
N PHE A 2 57.45 -12.20 -3.45
CA PHE A 2 56.77 -11.21 -2.61
C PHE A 2 55.27 -11.43 -2.82
N ALA A 3 54.55 -11.79 -1.76
CA ALA A 3 53.12 -11.78 -1.78
C ALA A 3 52.68 -10.32 -2.01
N GLU A 4 51.91 -10.07 -3.06
CA GLU A 4 51.28 -8.74 -3.25
C GLU A 4 50.36 -8.48 -2.07
N GLU A 5 50.65 -7.42 -1.31
CA GLU A 5 49.74 -6.93 -0.28
C GLU A 5 48.35 -6.67 -0.89
N PRO A 6 47.25 -7.01 -0.21
CA PRO A 6 45.92 -6.72 -0.69
C PRO A 6 45.81 -5.22 -1.05
N ALA A 7 45.10 -4.91 -2.12
CA ALA A 7 44.98 -3.53 -2.62
C ALA A 7 44.42 -2.56 -1.54
N VAL A 8 43.59 -3.08 -0.60
CA VAL A 8 43.02 -2.36 0.55
C VAL A 8 44.13 -1.95 1.53
N ASP A 9 45.09 -2.82 1.83
CA ASP A 9 46.18 -2.53 2.78
C ASP A 9 47.14 -1.45 2.25
N ARG A 10 47.47 -1.48 0.95
CA ARG A 10 48.26 -0.42 0.30
C ARG A 10 47.53 0.93 0.33
N LEU A 11 46.23 0.92 0.07
CA LEU A 11 45.41 2.14 0.10
C LEU A 11 45.31 2.69 1.54
N LEU A 12 45.12 1.82 2.51
CA LEU A 12 45.07 2.18 3.92
C LEU A 12 46.40 2.77 4.41
N ALA A 13 47.54 2.21 4.00
CA ALA A 13 48.88 2.75 4.29
C ALA A 13 49.05 4.16 3.69
N LEU A 14 48.69 4.36 2.42
CA LEU A 14 48.72 5.67 1.77
C LEU A 14 47.87 6.71 2.50
N MET A 15 46.64 6.35 2.91
CA MET A 15 45.74 7.25 3.64
C MET A 15 46.24 7.54 5.07
N ARG A 16 46.99 6.62 5.69
CA ARG A 16 47.66 6.85 6.99
C ARG A 16 48.73 7.91 6.86
N ASP A 17 49.63 7.78 5.87
CA ASP A 17 50.71 8.74 5.64
C ASP A 17 50.16 10.15 5.36
N ARG A 18 49.09 10.23 4.60
CA ARG A 18 48.41 11.52 4.33
C ARG A 18 47.70 12.11 5.53
N ALA A 19 47.09 11.27 6.39
CA ALA A 19 46.46 11.74 7.64
C ALA A 19 47.53 12.36 8.59
N ASP A 20 48.72 11.80 8.66
CA ASP A 20 49.82 12.26 9.49
C ASP A 20 50.45 13.58 9.02
N LEU A 21 50.24 13.96 7.74
CA LEU A 21 50.70 15.19 7.11
C LEU A 21 49.69 16.35 7.13
N LEU A 22 48.55 16.18 7.78
CA LEU A 22 47.54 17.24 7.86
C LEU A 22 48.04 18.42 8.70
N PRO A 23 47.81 19.68 8.27
CA PRO A 23 48.24 20.86 9.02
C PRO A 23 47.36 21.05 10.26
N GLU A 24 47.97 21.54 11.33
CA GLU A 24 47.30 21.87 12.57
C GLU A 24 46.39 23.11 12.40
N GLY A 25 45.14 23.01 12.87
CA GLY A 25 44.20 24.14 12.90
C GLY A 25 43.48 24.47 11.60
N GLU A 26 43.78 23.78 10.49
CA GLU A 26 43.15 24.02 9.18
C GLU A 26 41.98 23.09 8.91
N PHE A 27 40.77 23.46 9.36
CA PHE A 27 39.59 22.64 9.26
C PHE A 27 39.14 22.33 7.84
N GLU A 28 39.38 23.27 6.89
CA GLU A 28 39.03 23.05 5.47
C GLU A 28 39.87 21.93 4.85
N VAL A 29 41.17 21.88 5.18
CA VAL A 29 42.09 20.83 4.70
C VAL A 29 41.69 19.47 5.28
N VAL A 30 41.32 19.42 6.56
CA VAL A 30 40.82 18.21 7.20
C VAL A 30 39.49 17.74 6.54
N THR A 31 38.58 18.66 6.24
CA THR A 31 37.34 18.36 5.55
C THR A 31 37.58 17.81 4.13
N ALA A 32 38.53 18.40 3.40
CA ALA A 32 38.93 17.90 2.07
C ALA A 32 39.53 16.50 2.14
N PHE A 33 40.38 16.22 3.14
CA PHE A 33 40.92 14.88 3.38
C PHE A 33 39.81 13.85 3.74
N LEU A 34 38.84 14.22 4.58
CA LEU A 34 37.72 13.35 4.90
C LEU A 34 36.85 13.04 3.67
N ALA A 35 36.68 14.00 2.76
CA ALA A 35 35.98 13.77 1.49
C ALA A 35 36.77 12.81 0.59
N GLU A 36 38.09 12.97 0.48
CA GLU A 36 38.96 12.06 -0.25
C GLU A 36 38.96 10.64 0.34
N LEU A 37 38.99 10.54 1.67
CA LEU A 37 38.91 9.27 2.39
C LEU A 37 37.57 8.55 2.11
N LEU A 38 36.47 9.30 2.00
CA LEU A 38 35.18 8.76 1.57
C LEU A 38 35.19 8.27 0.10
N ASP A 39 36.00 8.90 -0.77
CA ASP A 39 36.12 8.55 -2.17
C ASP A 39 37.13 7.45 -2.46
N SER A 40 38.01 7.14 -1.49
CA SER A 40 39.06 6.16 -1.62
C SER A 40 38.57 4.72 -1.87
N GLY A 41 37.33 4.38 -1.49
CA GLY A 41 36.80 3.03 -1.57
C GLY A 41 37.15 2.13 -0.37
N LEU A 42 37.84 2.67 0.64
CA LEU A 42 38.12 1.94 1.88
C LEU A 42 36.83 1.55 2.59
N PRO A 43 36.75 0.36 3.20
CA PRO A 43 35.64 -0.04 4.06
C PRO A 43 35.41 0.99 5.18
N PRO A 44 34.17 1.31 5.54
CA PRO A 44 33.86 2.37 6.51
C PRO A 44 34.52 2.20 7.88
N LEU A 45 34.81 0.97 8.29
CA LEU A 45 35.46 0.68 9.56
C LEU A 45 36.94 1.09 9.51
N GLU A 46 37.64 0.78 8.41
CA GLU A 46 39.03 1.10 8.18
C GLU A 46 39.25 2.58 7.98
N ALA A 47 38.37 3.25 7.22
CA ALA A 47 38.39 4.69 7.09
C ALA A 47 38.24 5.40 8.45
N ARG A 48 37.34 4.93 9.31
CA ARG A 48 37.18 5.48 10.67
C ARG A 48 38.37 5.21 11.60
N SER A 49 39.14 4.18 11.38
CA SER A 49 40.36 3.90 12.15
C SER A 49 41.41 5.02 12.04
N LEU A 50 41.32 5.81 10.97
CA LEU A 50 42.22 6.96 10.74
C LEU A 50 41.85 8.21 11.53
N PHE A 51 40.68 8.31 12.14
CA PHE A 51 40.24 9.51 12.88
C PHE A 51 41.14 9.87 14.05
N GLY A 52 41.74 8.87 14.69
CA GLY A 52 42.75 9.10 15.73
C GLY A 52 44.00 9.81 15.22
N ARG A 53 44.45 9.47 14.01
CA ARG A 53 45.60 10.13 13.35
C ARG A 53 45.27 11.54 12.88
N VAL A 54 44.12 11.71 12.26
CA VAL A 54 43.59 13.03 11.87
C VAL A 54 43.50 13.96 13.08
N LYS A 55 43.05 13.48 14.24
CA LYS A 55 43.06 14.24 15.49
C LYS A 55 44.45 14.66 15.92
N LEU A 56 45.39 13.74 15.90
CA LEU A 56 46.76 14.02 16.33
C LEU A 56 47.47 15.05 15.43
N ALA A 57 47.30 14.95 14.13
CA ALA A 57 47.93 15.86 13.16
C ALA A 57 47.24 17.24 13.13
N SER A 58 45.94 17.27 13.10
CA SER A 58 45.17 18.52 12.91
C SER A 58 44.82 19.27 14.20
N GLY A 59 44.95 18.65 15.35
CA GLY A 59 44.53 19.21 16.65
C GLY A 59 43.02 19.24 16.91
N PHE A 60 42.19 18.88 15.94
CA PHE A 60 40.72 18.91 16.12
C PHE A 60 40.21 17.73 16.95
N PRO A 61 39.18 17.94 17.79
CA PRO A 61 38.59 16.87 18.58
C PRO A 61 37.90 15.82 17.69
N THR A 62 37.96 14.55 18.11
CA THR A 62 37.37 13.42 17.35
C THR A 62 35.87 13.60 17.10
N SER A 63 35.15 14.30 17.97
CA SER A 63 33.73 14.63 17.79
C SER A 63 33.49 15.48 16.55
N LEU A 64 34.32 16.50 16.33
CA LEU A 64 34.23 17.40 15.18
C LEU A 64 34.62 16.71 13.86
N ILE A 65 35.65 15.83 13.92
CA ILE A 65 36.04 14.99 12.78
C ILE A 65 34.93 14.06 12.38
N LYS A 66 34.29 13.43 13.36
CA LYS A 66 33.14 12.54 13.14
C LYS A 66 31.93 13.28 12.57
N GLU A 67 31.62 14.46 13.10
CA GLU A 67 30.53 15.30 12.59
C GLU A 67 30.78 15.70 11.12
N GLY A 68 32.01 16.14 10.80
CA GLY A 68 32.40 16.43 9.42
C GLY A 68 32.27 15.23 8.48
N TRP A 69 32.68 14.05 8.94
CA TRP A 69 32.52 12.79 8.20
C TRP A 69 31.06 12.42 7.96
N ASP A 70 30.22 12.44 9.00
CA ASP A 70 28.82 12.06 8.89
C ASP A 70 28.03 13.06 8.02
N ARG A 71 28.38 14.36 8.04
CA ARG A 71 27.85 15.39 7.15
C ARG A 71 28.22 15.10 5.70
N LEU A 72 29.52 14.92 5.39
CA LEU A 72 30.00 14.64 4.03
C LEU A 72 29.40 13.35 3.46
N ARG A 73 29.26 12.33 4.30
CA ARG A 73 28.60 11.07 3.93
C ARG A 73 27.14 11.29 3.57
N SER A 74 26.41 12.05 4.38
CA SER A 74 25.00 12.37 4.13
C SER A 74 24.80 13.18 2.85
N GLU A 75 25.65 14.20 2.60
CA GLU A 75 25.66 14.98 1.37
C GLU A 75 25.96 14.13 0.14
N ARG A 76 26.91 13.18 0.27
CA ARG A 76 27.26 12.24 -0.81
C ARG A 76 26.11 11.28 -1.13
N GLU A 77 25.46 10.75 -0.10
CA GLU A 77 24.29 9.90 -0.26
C GLU A 77 23.13 10.68 -0.91
N ALA A 78 22.91 11.93 -0.51
CA ALA A 78 21.92 12.81 -1.12
C ALA A 78 22.26 13.11 -2.60
N ARG A 79 23.51 13.39 -2.93
CA ARG A 79 23.98 13.59 -4.33
C ARG A 79 23.80 12.33 -5.16
N ARG A 80 24.16 11.16 -4.62
CA ARG A 80 23.94 9.86 -5.30
C ARG A 80 22.47 9.59 -5.56
N ARG A 81 21.59 9.88 -4.58
CA ARG A 81 20.14 9.77 -4.75
C ARG A 81 19.61 10.74 -5.80
N ALA A 82 20.08 11.98 -5.80
CA ALA A 82 19.72 12.98 -6.80
C ALA A 82 20.19 12.59 -8.20
N GLN A 83 21.43 12.08 -8.35
CA GLN A 83 21.94 11.57 -9.62
C GLN A 83 21.20 10.30 -10.09
N ALA A 84 20.85 9.40 -9.18
CA ALA A 84 20.03 8.24 -9.50
C ALA A 84 18.65 8.67 -9.98
N ALA A 85 17.99 9.61 -9.28
CA ALA A 85 16.71 10.18 -9.69
C ALA A 85 16.79 10.94 -11.03
N GLN A 86 17.93 11.58 -11.33
CA GLN A 86 18.16 12.25 -12.61
C GLN A 86 18.43 11.24 -13.75
N ARG A 87 19.12 10.12 -13.47
CA ARG A 87 19.24 8.97 -14.39
C ARG A 87 17.91 8.28 -14.61
N GLU A 88 17.10 8.10 -13.55
CA GLU A 88 15.73 7.58 -13.66
C GLU A 88 14.84 8.45 -14.55
N ARG A 89 15.01 9.79 -14.52
CA ARG A 89 14.33 10.70 -15.46
C ARG A 89 14.82 10.60 -16.90
N ALA A 90 16.07 10.16 -17.10
CA ALA A 90 16.67 10.03 -18.43
C ALA A 90 16.26 8.73 -19.15
N LEU A 91 15.80 7.71 -18.42
CA LEU A 91 15.35 6.44 -18.98
C LEU A 91 13.85 6.27 -18.71
N PRO A 92 12.98 6.72 -19.61
CA PRO A 92 11.53 6.68 -19.39
C PRO A 92 10.95 5.26 -19.38
N GLU A 93 11.75 4.26 -19.76
CA GLU A 93 11.28 2.90 -20.00
C GLU A 93 12.04 1.90 -19.13
N VAL A 94 11.29 0.86 -18.69
CA VAL A 94 11.80 -0.21 -17.84
C VAL A 94 11.54 -1.56 -18.51
N PHE A 95 12.60 -2.33 -18.74
CA PHE A 95 12.48 -3.72 -19.18
C PHE A 95 12.27 -4.65 -17.99
N ILE A 96 11.14 -5.34 -18.00
CA ILE A 96 10.71 -6.27 -16.95
C ILE A 96 11.01 -7.69 -17.41
N GLN A 97 12.11 -8.24 -16.93
CA GLN A 97 12.68 -9.51 -17.43
C GLN A 97 11.71 -10.70 -17.33
N ASN A 98 11.12 -10.93 -16.15
CA ASN A 98 10.21 -12.06 -15.95
C ASN A 98 8.94 -11.98 -16.81
N GLN A 99 8.50 -10.76 -17.12
CA GLN A 99 7.32 -10.53 -17.95
C GLN A 99 7.65 -10.49 -19.44
N ASN A 100 8.92 -10.32 -19.81
CA ASN A 100 9.37 -10.05 -21.19
C ASN A 100 8.60 -8.88 -21.81
N LYS A 101 8.49 -7.78 -21.05
CA LYS A 101 7.76 -6.57 -21.43
C LYS A 101 8.56 -5.32 -21.08
N VAL A 102 8.24 -4.23 -21.80
CA VAL A 102 8.76 -2.89 -21.51
C VAL A 102 7.63 -2.03 -20.98
N LEU A 103 7.85 -1.41 -19.83
CA LEU A 103 6.96 -0.46 -19.19
C LEU A 103 7.43 0.96 -19.49
N ASP A 104 6.56 1.78 -20.06
CA ASP A 104 6.72 3.22 -20.12
C ASP A 104 6.30 3.84 -18.78
N ARG A 105 7.24 4.50 -18.10
CA ARG A 105 7.01 5.11 -16.77
C ARG A 105 6.06 6.29 -16.81
N LEU A 106 5.99 7.00 -17.95
CA LEU A 106 5.17 8.20 -18.08
C LEU A 106 3.69 7.84 -18.27
N THR A 107 3.44 6.86 -19.13
CA THR A 107 2.08 6.46 -19.48
C THR A 107 1.55 5.29 -18.64
N GLY A 108 2.45 4.51 -18.03
CA GLY A 108 2.13 3.24 -17.36
C GLY A 108 1.82 2.11 -18.34
N THR A 109 2.04 2.31 -19.64
CA THR A 109 1.72 1.33 -20.68
C THR A 109 2.78 0.22 -20.73
N MET A 110 2.34 -1.03 -20.73
CA MET A 110 3.21 -2.18 -20.94
C MET A 110 3.07 -2.74 -22.36
N SER A 111 4.20 -2.83 -23.05
CA SER A 111 4.31 -3.39 -24.40
C SER A 111 5.10 -4.70 -24.38
N SER A 112 4.75 -5.66 -25.27
CA SER A 112 5.66 -6.78 -25.51
C SER A 112 6.98 -6.26 -26.10
N VAL A 113 8.09 -6.94 -25.82
CA VAL A 113 9.41 -6.60 -26.40
C VAL A 113 9.32 -6.48 -27.93
N GLN A 114 8.61 -7.40 -28.57
CA GLN A 114 8.48 -7.37 -30.02
C GLN A 114 7.74 -6.12 -30.54
N ALA A 115 6.64 -5.72 -29.88
CA ALA A 115 5.92 -4.51 -30.23
C ALA A 115 6.78 -3.25 -29.98
N TYR A 116 7.46 -3.20 -28.86
CA TYR A 116 8.38 -2.13 -28.50
C TYR A 116 9.49 -1.97 -29.55
N LEU A 117 10.21 -3.06 -29.88
CA LEU A 117 11.28 -3.04 -30.86
C LEU A 117 10.78 -2.69 -32.26
N THR A 118 9.55 -3.06 -32.63
CA THR A 118 8.96 -2.68 -33.92
C THR A 118 8.78 -1.16 -34.03
N VAL A 119 8.46 -0.48 -32.92
CA VAL A 119 8.36 0.99 -32.87
C VAL A 119 9.74 1.61 -32.92
N ARG A 120 10.68 1.13 -32.09
CA ARG A 120 12.03 1.66 -31.96
C ARG A 120 12.90 1.41 -33.21
N ALA A 121 12.69 0.33 -33.93
CA ALA A 121 13.40 0.06 -35.18
C ALA A 121 13.24 1.17 -36.23
N ARG A 122 12.20 1.98 -36.16
CA ARG A 122 12.03 3.15 -37.03
C ARG A 122 13.18 4.15 -36.94
N GLU A 123 13.80 4.26 -35.75
CA GLU A 123 14.96 5.11 -35.48
C GLU A 123 16.24 4.56 -36.15
N PHE A 124 16.22 3.28 -36.57
CA PHE A 124 17.35 2.55 -37.17
C PHE A 124 16.99 2.05 -38.58
N ALA A 125 16.22 2.82 -39.34
CA ALA A 125 15.78 2.48 -40.70
C ALA A 125 15.10 1.08 -40.82
N GLY A 126 14.46 0.62 -39.75
CA GLY A 126 13.75 -0.66 -39.69
C GLY A 126 14.57 -1.81 -39.09
N ASP A 127 15.83 -1.58 -38.74
CA ASP A 127 16.69 -2.59 -38.12
C ASP A 127 16.30 -2.84 -36.64
N LYS A 128 15.66 -3.98 -36.41
CA LYS A 128 15.23 -4.40 -35.06
C LYS A 128 16.42 -4.84 -34.17
N GLN A 129 17.46 -5.41 -34.78
CA GLN A 129 18.62 -5.86 -34.00
C GLN A 129 19.40 -4.66 -33.45
N ALA A 130 19.62 -3.62 -34.25
CA ALA A 130 20.22 -2.39 -33.80
C ALA A 130 19.39 -1.69 -32.72
N ALA A 131 18.06 -1.72 -32.83
CA ALA A 131 17.16 -1.23 -31.79
C ALA A 131 17.26 -2.06 -30.48
N GLU A 132 17.33 -3.39 -30.59
CA GLU A 132 17.47 -4.29 -29.43
C GLU A 132 18.80 -4.06 -28.69
N GLU A 133 19.91 -3.99 -29.43
CA GLU A 133 21.23 -3.69 -28.87
C GLU A 133 21.28 -2.33 -28.17
N THR A 134 20.61 -1.31 -28.74
CA THR A 134 20.57 0.03 -28.17
C THR A 134 19.69 0.15 -26.95
N TYR A 135 18.52 -0.45 -26.97
CA TYR A 135 17.51 -0.24 -25.95
C TYR A 135 17.48 -1.31 -24.86
N LEU A 136 17.77 -2.59 -25.19
CA LEU A 136 17.53 -3.71 -24.28
C LEU A 136 18.78 -4.48 -23.86
N VAL A 137 19.77 -4.67 -24.74
CA VAL A 137 20.86 -5.65 -24.52
C VAL A 137 22.22 -5.01 -24.32
N GLY A 138 22.48 -3.86 -24.89
CA GLY A 138 23.79 -3.21 -24.85
C GLY A 138 24.24 -2.84 -23.43
N ALA A 139 25.56 -2.79 -23.19
CA ALA A 139 26.12 -2.37 -21.91
C ALA A 139 25.69 -0.95 -21.47
N ARG A 140 25.13 -0.18 -22.40
CA ARG A 140 24.54 1.16 -22.19
C ARG A 140 23.10 1.19 -22.65
N ALA A 141 22.35 0.08 -22.43
CA ALA A 141 20.95 0.00 -22.79
C ALA A 141 20.18 1.23 -22.29
N LEU A 142 19.30 1.76 -23.14
CA LEU A 142 18.50 2.97 -22.84
C LEU A 142 17.22 2.64 -22.04
N THR A 143 17.04 1.38 -21.63
CA THR A 143 16.00 0.97 -20.69
C THR A 143 16.61 0.55 -19.36
N GLU A 144 15.91 0.82 -18.28
CA GLU A 144 16.26 0.28 -16.98
C GLU A 144 15.82 -1.17 -16.85
N HIS A 145 16.67 -2.04 -16.30
CA HIS A 145 16.35 -3.47 -16.17
C HIS A 145 15.94 -3.81 -14.78
N VAL A 146 14.80 -4.48 -14.65
CA VAL A 146 14.30 -5.04 -13.39
C VAL A 146 13.89 -6.49 -13.58
N LYS A 147 13.94 -7.26 -12.51
CA LYS A 147 13.55 -8.67 -12.53
C LYS A 147 12.05 -8.83 -12.75
N ASP A 148 11.24 -8.07 -11.99
CA ASP A 148 9.78 -8.17 -12.03
C ASP A 148 9.12 -6.88 -11.50
N LEU A 149 7.79 -6.89 -11.46
CA LEU A 149 6.95 -5.87 -10.84
C LEU A 149 6.77 -6.14 -9.35
N THR A 150 6.48 -5.09 -8.61
CA THR A 150 5.90 -5.15 -7.27
C THR A 150 4.95 -3.99 -7.07
N PHE A 151 4.09 -4.10 -6.06
CA PHE A 151 3.26 -3.01 -5.56
C PHE A 151 3.37 -2.98 -4.04
N ASP A 152 4.20 -2.10 -3.51
CA ASP A 152 4.37 -1.93 -2.07
C ASP A 152 4.30 -0.45 -1.66
N PRO A 153 3.20 -0.03 -1.01
CA PRO A 153 3.08 1.33 -0.49
C PRO A 153 4.07 1.68 0.64
N ALA A 154 4.82 0.71 1.17
CA ALA A 154 5.88 0.95 2.15
C ALA A 154 7.20 1.37 1.50
N LEU A 155 7.31 1.26 0.17
CA LEU A 155 8.52 1.55 -0.60
C LEU A 155 8.29 2.74 -1.55
N PRO A 156 9.34 3.45 -1.94
CA PRO A 156 9.23 4.51 -2.94
C PRO A 156 8.79 3.96 -4.29
N THR A 157 8.16 4.83 -5.10
CA THR A 157 7.82 4.54 -6.51
C THR A 157 9.08 4.29 -7.32
N GLY A 158 9.02 3.39 -8.31
CA GLY A 158 10.11 3.14 -9.24
C GLY A 158 10.95 1.93 -8.86
N VAL A 159 12.23 1.93 -9.22
CA VAL A 159 13.10 0.77 -9.00
C VAL A 159 13.49 0.66 -7.53
N VAL A 160 13.20 -0.48 -6.96
CA VAL A 160 13.55 -0.86 -5.58
C VAL A 160 14.39 -2.13 -5.59
N THR A 161 15.25 -2.28 -4.59
CA THR A 161 16.08 -3.47 -4.42
C THR A 161 15.63 -4.23 -3.19
N THR A 162 15.33 -5.53 -3.35
CA THR A 162 14.97 -6.39 -2.23
C THR A 162 16.20 -6.69 -1.34
N PRO A 163 16.02 -7.17 -0.11
CA PRO A 163 17.13 -7.59 0.76
C PRO A 163 18.07 -8.62 0.09
N GLU A 164 17.53 -9.47 -0.78
CA GLU A 164 18.27 -10.50 -1.53
C GLU A 164 18.97 -9.94 -2.79
N GLY A 165 18.90 -8.61 -3.01
CA GLY A 165 19.55 -7.93 -4.12
C GLY A 165 18.77 -7.94 -5.45
N ALA A 166 17.54 -8.46 -5.49
CA ALA A 166 16.72 -8.40 -6.70
C ALA A 166 16.17 -6.99 -6.92
N ARG A 167 16.28 -6.50 -8.16
CA ARG A 167 15.70 -5.22 -8.57
C ARG A 167 14.27 -5.45 -9.07
N LEU A 168 13.32 -4.73 -8.48
CA LEU A 168 11.90 -4.76 -8.85
C LEU A 168 11.44 -3.35 -9.22
N TYR A 169 10.40 -3.24 -10.02
CA TYR A 169 9.74 -1.96 -10.27
C TYR A 169 8.49 -1.84 -9.41
N ASN A 170 8.51 -0.92 -8.45
CA ASN A 170 7.36 -0.62 -7.59
C ASN A 170 6.40 0.30 -8.33
N THR A 171 5.22 -0.22 -8.65
CA THR A 171 4.16 0.49 -9.37
C THR A 171 3.32 1.39 -8.48
N TYR A 172 3.48 1.32 -7.15
CA TYR A 172 2.80 2.22 -6.23
C TYR A 172 3.21 3.68 -6.48
N ARG A 173 2.21 4.55 -6.50
CA ARG A 173 2.39 6.01 -6.56
C ARG A 173 1.55 6.66 -5.47
N PRO A 174 2.12 7.53 -4.61
CA PRO A 174 1.33 8.28 -3.63
C PRO A 174 0.22 9.09 -4.30
N SER A 175 -0.84 9.37 -3.55
CA SER A 175 -1.85 10.35 -3.98
C SER A 175 -1.20 11.71 -4.21
N LEU A 176 -1.63 12.39 -5.26
CA LEU A 176 -1.23 13.77 -5.54
C LEU A 176 -2.10 14.79 -4.81
N LEU A 177 -3.11 14.33 -4.09
CA LEU A 177 -3.98 15.19 -3.32
C LEU A 177 -3.19 15.84 -2.16
N VAL A 178 -3.27 17.16 -2.07
CA VAL A 178 -2.59 17.93 -1.02
C VAL A 178 -3.54 18.09 0.17
N PRO A 179 -3.16 17.71 1.39
CA PRO A 179 -4.02 17.91 2.56
C PRO A 179 -4.22 19.38 2.85
N ARG A 180 -5.45 19.77 3.24
CA ARG A 180 -5.85 21.11 3.65
C ARG A 180 -6.50 21.09 5.01
N GLY A 181 -6.57 22.27 5.64
CA GLY A 181 -7.22 22.44 6.93
C GLY A 181 -6.33 22.04 8.12
N ASN A 182 -6.93 22.10 9.31
CA ASN A 182 -6.26 21.84 10.61
C ASN A 182 -6.88 20.61 11.32
N GLY A 183 -7.62 19.78 10.63
CA GLY A 183 -8.24 18.59 11.18
C GLY A 183 -9.50 18.85 12.01
N ARG A 184 -10.14 20.02 11.88
CA ARG A 184 -11.37 20.35 12.62
C ARG A 184 -12.60 19.80 11.90
N ASP A 185 -13.55 19.26 12.66
CA ASP A 185 -14.80 18.71 12.16
C ASP A 185 -15.59 19.72 11.30
N ALA A 186 -15.53 21.00 11.63
CA ALA A 186 -16.20 22.06 10.87
C ALA A 186 -15.74 22.13 9.41
N GLU A 187 -14.49 21.77 9.10
CA GLU A 187 -13.91 21.80 7.76
C GLU A 187 -14.43 20.68 6.87
N VAL A 188 -14.83 19.55 7.48
CA VAL A 188 -15.33 18.34 6.82
C VAL A 188 -16.80 18.05 7.16
N ARG A 189 -17.49 19.05 7.66
CA ARG A 189 -18.88 18.91 8.14
C ARG A 189 -19.81 18.21 7.15
N PRO A 190 -19.81 18.55 5.85
CA PRO A 190 -20.70 17.86 4.89
C PRO A 190 -20.45 16.34 4.84
N TRP A 191 -19.20 15.90 4.97
CA TRP A 191 -18.83 14.49 4.97
C TRP A 191 -19.24 13.78 6.28
N LEU A 192 -19.03 14.41 7.43
CA LEU A 192 -19.48 13.87 8.72
C LEU A 192 -21.01 13.85 8.84
N ASP A 193 -21.70 14.88 8.27
CA ASP A 193 -23.15 14.90 8.23
C ASP A 193 -23.71 13.78 7.34
N LEU A 194 -23.03 13.44 6.24
CA LEU A 194 -23.38 12.25 5.43
C LEU A 194 -23.24 10.96 6.27
N LEU A 195 -22.12 10.80 7.01
CA LEU A 195 -21.92 9.63 7.86
C LEU A 195 -23.07 9.49 8.89
N ARG A 196 -23.40 10.57 9.58
CA ARG A 196 -24.52 10.58 10.54
C ARG A 196 -25.87 10.27 9.89
N ALA A 197 -26.10 10.78 8.67
CA ALA A 197 -27.34 10.51 7.92
C ALA A 197 -27.45 9.03 7.49
N LEU A 198 -26.33 8.31 7.33
CA LEU A 198 -26.35 6.87 7.08
C LEU A 198 -26.88 6.09 8.30
N SER A 199 -26.81 6.64 9.50
CA SER A 199 -27.34 6.06 10.73
C SER A 199 -26.90 4.61 10.94
N LEU A 200 -25.64 4.43 11.34
CA LEU A 200 -25.12 3.09 11.66
C LEU A 200 -25.85 2.50 12.87
N GLU A 201 -26.18 1.22 12.83
CA GLU A 201 -26.94 0.53 13.91
C GLU A 201 -26.26 0.68 15.28
N GLY A 202 -24.94 0.55 15.36
CA GLY A 202 -24.15 0.74 16.58
C GLY A 202 -23.83 2.19 16.91
N GLY A 203 -24.40 3.17 16.20
CA GLY A 203 -24.30 4.59 16.50
C GLY A 203 -22.87 5.13 16.46
N GLU A 204 -22.55 6.02 17.41
CA GLU A 204 -21.26 6.73 17.47
C GLU A 204 -20.04 5.79 17.59
N GLU A 205 -20.21 4.62 18.19
CA GLU A 205 -19.10 3.66 18.32
C GLU A 205 -18.70 3.08 16.96
N GLU A 206 -19.67 2.67 16.15
CA GLU A 206 -19.42 2.17 14.79
C GLU A 206 -18.92 3.28 13.86
N GLU A 207 -19.46 4.51 14.00
CA GLU A 207 -18.91 5.69 13.29
C GLU A 207 -17.45 5.91 13.62
N ARG A 208 -17.07 5.86 14.90
CA ARG A 208 -15.69 5.99 15.36
C ARG A 208 -14.80 4.90 14.77
N MET A 209 -15.24 3.63 14.83
CA MET A 209 -14.49 2.49 14.26
C MET A 209 -14.25 2.65 12.77
N LEU A 210 -15.24 3.08 12.02
CA LEU A 210 -15.13 3.33 10.59
C LEU A 210 -14.13 4.46 10.31
N LEU A 211 -14.27 5.59 11.00
CA LEU A 211 -13.40 6.77 10.84
C LEU A 211 -11.95 6.47 11.21
N ASP A 212 -11.70 5.74 12.31
CA ASP A 212 -10.36 5.33 12.74
C ASP A 212 -9.71 4.43 11.70
N ARG A 213 -10.47 3.50 11.14
CA ARG A 213 -10.00 2.63 10.06
C ARG A 213 -9.65 3.38 8.79
N LEU A 214 -10.51 4.33 8.35
CA LEU A 214 -10.25 5.15 7.17
C LEU A 214 -9.01 6.03 7.36
N ALA A 215 -8.87 6.64 8.54
CA ALA A 215 -7.70 7.42 8.90
C ALA A 215 -6.43 6.55 8.93
N TRP A 216 -6.47 5.38 9.57
CA TRP A 216 -5.34 4.45 9.55
C TRP A 216 -4.91 4.05 8.13
N THR A 217 -5.87 3.77 7.25
CA THR A 217 -5.59 3.38 5.86
C THR A 217 -4.81 4.46 5.12
N VAL A 218 -5.13 5.73 5.36
CA VAL A 218 -4.50 6.90 4.75
C VAL A 218 -3.14 7.22 5.40
N GLN A 219 -3.07 7.19 6.73
CA GLN A 219 -1.84 7.50 7.47
C GLN A 219 -0.76 6.43 7.34
N HIS A 220 -1.16 5.15 7.14
CA HIS A 220 -0.26 4.00 7.12
C HIS A 220 -0.43 3.16 5.84
N PRO A 221 -0.17 3.72 4.64
CA PRO A 221 -0.42 3.02 3.39
C PRO A 221 0.39 1.71 3.26
N GLY A 222 1.58 1.64 3.85
CA GLY A 222 2.43 0.45 3.87
C GLY A 222 2.04 -0.62 4.91
N ARG A 223 0.93 -0.43 5.66
CA ARG A 223 0.50 -1.38 6.68
C ARG A 223 -0.78 -2.11 6.26
N LYS A 224 -0.86 -3.39 6.62
CA LYS A 224 -2.06 -4.23 6.41
C LYS A 224 -3.03 -4.06 7.57
N ILE A 225 -4.34 -4.00 7.26
CA ILE A 225 -5.42 -4.23 8.23
C ILE A 225 -5.96 -5.64 7.96
N ASN A 226 -6.00 -6.50 8.99
CA ASN A 226 -6.28 -7.94 8.85
C ASN A 226 -7.76 -8.30 8.69
N HIS A 227 -8.61 -7.32 8.46
CA HIS A 227 -10.03 -7.52 8.19
C HIS A 227 -10.53 -6.47 7.19
N GLY A 228 -11.58 -6.76 6.45
CA GLY A 228 -12.30 -5.82 5.61
C GLY A 228 -13.34 -5.03 6.40
N VAL A 229 -13.92 -4.00 5.79
CA VAL A 229 -15.18 -3.41 6.25
C VAL A 229 -16.28 -3.73 5.24
N LEU A 230 -17.42 -4.15 5.73
CA LEU A 230 -18.62 -4.39 4.96
C LEU A 230 -19.66 -3.35 5.38
N ILE A 231 -20.12 -2.53 4.43
CA ILE A 231 -21.10 -1.47 4.66
C ILE A 231 -22.39 -1.87 3.96
N GLY A 232 -23.39 -2.24 4.76
CA GLY A 232 -24.71 -2.61 4.30
C GLY A 232 -25.72 -1.47 4.46
N GLY A 233 -26.84 -1.56 3.76
CA GLY A 233 -27.95 -0.60 3.88
C GLY A 233 -28.69 -0.39 2.58
N ARG A 234 -29.78 0.37 2.61
CA ARG A 234 -30.67 0.60 1.46
C ARG A 234 -29.93 1.25 0.29
N LYS A 235 -30.41 0.98 -0.91
CA LYS A 235 -29.90 1.62 -2.13
C LYS A 235 -30.19 3.14 -2.10
N GLY A 236 -29.24 3.94 -2.56
CA GLY A 236 -29.43 5.39 -2.77
C GLY A 236 -29.23 6.27 -1.52
N ILE A 237 -28.88 5.70 -0.37
CA ILE A 237 -28.65 6.48 0.87
C ILE A 237 -27.27 7.18 0.93
N GLY A 238 -26.37 6.93 -0.04
CA GLY A 238 -25.08 7.63 -0.11
C GLY A 238 -23.86 6.87 0.43
N LYS A 239 -23.95 5.55 0.62
CA LYS A 239 -22.82 4.72 1.09
C LYS A 239 -21.54 4.93 0.28
N ASP A 240 -21.65 4.88 -1.06
CA ASP A 240 -20.50 5.07 -1.96
C ASP A 240 -19.95 6.50 -1.89
N SER A 241 -20.84 7.50 -1.72
CA SER A 241 -20.47 8.91 -1.62
C SER A 241 -19.65 9.19 -0.36
N LEU A 242 -19.90 8.45 0.74
CA LEU A 242 -19.09 8.53 1.96
C LEU A 242 -17.63 8.14 1.68
N LEU A 243 -17.41 7.14 0.84
CA LEU A 243 -16.06 6.66 0.54
C LEU A 243 -15.33 7.53 -0.49
N ALA A 244 -16.04 8.31 -1.32
CA ALA A 244 -15.47 9.08 -2.42
C ALA A 244 -14.24 9.93 -2.05
N PRO A 245 -14.22 10.77 -0.99
CA PRO A 245 -13.04 11.55 -0.62
C PRO A 245 -11.88 10.67 -0.13
N VAL A 246 -12.15 9.49 0.40
CA VAL A 246 -11.12 8.53 0.84
C VAL A 246 -10.44 7.87 -0.36
N LEU A 247 -11.19 7.61 -1.45
CA LEU A 247 -10.61 7.14 -2.71
C LEU A 247 -9.63 8.16 -3.29
N ASP A 248 -9.98 9.45 -3.22
CA ASP A 248 -9.11 10.54 -3.64
C ASP A 248 -7.87 10.64 -2.72
N ALA A 249 -8.04 10.48 -1.41
CA ALA A 249 -6.98 10.52 -0.41
C ALA A 249 -5.96 9.37 -0.61
N VAL A 250 -6.43 8.15 -0.90
CA VAL A 250 -5.56 7.00 -1.23
C VAL A 250 -4.92 7.18 -2.62
N GLY A 251 -5.54 7.96 -3.48
CA GLY A 251 -5.23 8.11 -4.91
C GLY A 251 -5.99 7.09 -5.74
N ARG A 252 -6.88 7.55 -6.63
CA ARG A 252 -7.75 6.67 -7.43
C ARG A 252 -7.01 5.62 -8.25
N HIS A 253 -5.76 5.90 -8.63
CA HIS A 253 -4.90 4.95 -9.34
C HIS A 253 -4.38 3.79 -8.44
N ASN A 254 -4.56 3.86 -7.13
CA ASN A 254 -4.29 2.80 -6.16
C ASN A 254 -5.58 2.11 -5.68
N VAL A 255 -6.69 2.35 -6.36
CA VAL A 255 -7.99 1.79 -6.01
C VAL A 255 -8.47 0.91 -7.14
N ASN A 256 -8.83 -0.32 -6.82
CA ASN A 256 -9.56 -1.18 -7.75
C ASN A 256 -10.99 -1.37 -7.25
N VAL A 257 -11.90 -1.49 -8.20
CA VAL A 257 -13.29 -1.82 -7.94
C VAL A 257 -13.56 -3.19 -8.57
N ALA A 258 -14.15 -4.09 -7.82
CA ALA A 258 -14.52 -5.42 -8.30
C ALA A 258 -16.01 -5.67 -8.07
N ASP A 259 -16.61 -6.44 -8.96
CA ASP A 259 -17.94 -7.00 -8.83
C ASP A 259 -17.91 -8.53 -8.58
N GLY A 260 -19.08 -9.13 -8.43
CA GLY A 260 -19.20 -10.57 -8.22
C GLY A 260 -18.59 -11.41 -9.32
N ALA A 261 -18.76 -11.02 -10.60
CA ALA A 261 -18.25 -11.76 -11.76
C ALA A 261 -16.72 -11.74 -11.80
N GLU A 262 -16.10 -10.60 -11.48
CA GLU A 262 -14.64 -10.50 -11.38
C GLU A 262 -14.07 -11.36 -10.26
N LEU A 263 -14.75 -11.39 -9.10
CA LEU A 263 -14.37 -12.23 -7.98
C LEU A 263 -14.50 -13.73 -8.29
N GLU A 264 -15.42 -14.13 -9.15
CA GLU A 264 -15.57 -15.53 -9.57
C GLU A 264 -14.53 -15.95 -10.60
N SER A 265 -13.94 -15.02 -11.34
CA SER A 265 -12.99 -15.32 -12.40
C SER A 265 -11.76 -16.09 -11.90
N GLY A 266 -11.07 -16.79 -12.82
CA GLY A 266 -9.79 -17.46 -12.53
C GLY A 266 -8.62 -16.48 -12.37
N PHE A 267 -8.80 -15.23 -12.78
CA PHE A 267 -7.85 -14.15 -12.62
C PHE A 267 -8.19 -13.35 -11.35
N ASN A 268 -7.18 -12.70 -10.79
CA ASN A 268 -7.34 -11.83 -9.63
C ASN A 268 -6.72 -10.45 -9.86
N SER A 269 -6.88 -9.92 -11.06
CA SER A 269 -6.42 -8.58 -11.43
C SER A 269 -6.91 -7.48 -10.49
N TYR A 270 -8.03 -7.72 -9.79
CA TYR A 270 -8.56 -6.81 -8.80
C TYR A 270 -7.63 -6.57 -7.58
N VAL A 271 -6.63 -7.43 -7.33
CA VAL A 271 -5.61 -7.18 -6.29
C VAL A 271 -4.35 -6.49 -6.85
N ALA A 272 -4.19 -6.45 -8.19
CA ALA A 272 -3.03 -5.85 -8.82
C ALA A 272 -3.01 -4.34 -8.68
N GLY A 273 -1.89 -3.78 -8.23
CA GLY A 273 -1.72 -2.33 -8.16
C GLY A 273 -2.70 -1.62 -7.22
N ALA A 274 -3.30 -2.31 -6.25
CA ALA A 274 -4.30 -1.74 -5.37
C ALA A 274 -3.85 -1.65 -3.92
N LYS A 275 -4.01 -0.48 -3.31
CA LYS A 275 -4.00 -0.28 -1.86
C LYS A 275 -5.40 -0.47 -1.28
N LEU A 276 -6.42 -0.09 -2.03
CA LEU A 276 -7.82 -0.21 -1.64
C LEU A 276 -8.60 -0.97 -2.72
N LEU A 277 -9.25 -2.06 -2.30
CA LEU A 277 -10.20 -2.79 -3.11
C LEU A 277 -11.60 -2.46 -2.63
N VAL A 278 -12.42 -1.91 -3.52
CA VAL A 278 -13.84 -1.69 -3.31
C VAL A 278 -14.59 -2.83 -4.00
N ILE A 279 -15.45 -3.50 -3.27
CA ILE A 279 -16.30 -4.57 -3.81
C ILE A 279 -17.73 -4.03 -3.83
N ASN A 280 -18.25 -3.79 -5.03
CA ASN A 280 -19.60 -3.32 -5.21
C ASN A 280 -20.59 -4.49 -5.23
N GLU A 281 -21.74 -4.25 -4.63
CA GLU A 281 -22.88 -5.18 -4.63
C GLU A 281 -22.48 -6.62 -4.25
N ILE A 282 -21.98 -6.78 -3.01
CA ILE A 282 -21.81 -8.12 -2.44
C ILE A 282 -23.19 -8.74 -2.27
N ASP A 283 -23.65 -9.37 -3.34
CA ASP A 283 -24.83 -10.24 -3.37
C ASP A 283 -24.53 -11.44 -4.26
N TYR A 284 -24.30 -12.57 -3.64
CA TYR A 284 -23.84 -13.75 -4.34
C TYR A 284 -24.91 -14.85 -4.43
N GLY A 285 -26.17 -14.50 -4.66
CA GLY A 285 -27.25 -15.44 -4.97
C GLY A 285 -27.30 -16.63 -4.01
N ASP A 286 -26.93 -17.84 -4.48
CA ASP A 286 -27.00 -19.08 -3.72
C ASP A 286 -25.89 -19.22 -2.66
N HIS A 287 -26.16 -19.99 -1.60
CA HIS A 287 -25.22 -20.32 -0.52
C HIS A 287 -23.86 -20.85 -0.99
N LYS A 288 -23.82 -21.59 -2.11
CA LYS A 288 -22.55 -22.13 -2.67
C LYS A 288 -21.64 -21.05 -3.21
N ASP A 289 -22.18 -20.04 -3.85
CA ASP A 289 -21.39 -18.95 -4.45
C ASP A 289 -20.90 -17.98 -3.38
N ARG A 290 -21.73 -17.68 -2.37
CA ARG A 290 -21.34 -16.93 -1.17
C ARG A 290 -20.13 -17.56 -0.47
N ARG A 291 -20.12 -18.90 -0.32
CA ARG A 291 -19.00 -19.62 0.30
C ARG A 291 -17.72 -19.56 -0.54
N LYS A 292 -17.81 -19.76 -1.86
CA LYS A 292 -16.64 -19.70 -2.76
C LYS A 292 -15.96 -18.34 -2.73
N ILE A 293 -16.75 -17.28 -2.80
CA ILE A 293 -16.23 -15.90 -2.78
C ILE A 293 -15.67 -15.56 -1.40
N GLY A 294 -16.35 -15.97 -0.35
CA GLY A 294 -15.83 -15.87 1.00
C GLY A 294 -14.46 -16.51 1.16
N GLU A 295 -14.24 -17.73 0.60
CA GLU A 295 -12.94 -18.40 0.63
C GLU A 295 -11.85 -17.66 -0.19
N LYS A 296 -12.18 -17.08 -1.33
CA LYS A 296 -11.25 -16.24 -2.10
C LYS A 296 -10.85 -14.99 -1.33
N LEU A 297 -11.83 -14.31 -0.74
CA LEU A 297 -11.59 -13.09 0.03
C LEU A 297 -10.80 -13.35 1.33
N LYS A 298 -10.93 -14.53 1.93
CA LYS A 298 -10.12 -14.91 3.10
C LYS A 298 -8.63 -14.71 2.88
N ARG A 299 -8.10 -15.05 1.69
CA ARG A 299 -6.68 -14.90 1.36
C ARG A 299 -6.25 -13.44 1.21
N VAL A 300 -7.17 -12.60 0.80
CA VAL A 300 -6.92 -11.17 0.57
C VAL A 300 -7.03 -10.39 1.88
N LEU A 301 -8.01 -10.74 2.71
CA LEU A 301 -8.33 -10.05 3.96
C LEU A 301 -7.31 -10.34 5.06
N ALA A 302 -6.86 -11.58 5.20
CA ALA A 302 -6.01 -12.00 6.30
C ALA A 302 -4.51 -11.75 6.04
N ALA A 303 -3.74 -11.63 7.11
CA ALA A 303 -2.31 -11.86 7.11
C ALA A 303 -2.01 -12.85 8.27
N PRO A 304 -1.27 -13.94 8.07
CA PRO A 304 -0.78 -14.43 6.78
C PRO A 304 -1.90 -14.84 5.80
N PRO A 305 -1.66 -14.80 4.48
CA PRO A 305 -0.35 -14.63 3.85
C PRO A 305 0.11 -13.17 3.76
N ASP A 306 1.41 -12.94 3.96
CA ASP A 306 2.03 -11.62 3.84
C ASP A 306 2.23 -11.18 2.40
N GLU A 307 2.10 -12.13 1.46
CA GLU A 307 2.19 -11.91 0.01
C GLU A 307 0.95 -12.43 -0.70
N LEU A 308 0.59 -11.75 -1.77
CA LEU A 308 -0.44 -12.18 -2.72
C LEU A 308 0.22 -12.59 -4.03
N VAL A 309 -0.26 -13.69 -4.62
CA VAL A 309 0.06 -14.05 -6.00
C VAL A 309 -0.92 -13.34 -6.90
N VAL A 310 -0.41 -12.46 -7.76
CA VAL A 310 -1.19 -11.75 -8.78
C VAL A 310 -1.19 -12.59 -10.06
N ASN A 311 -2.37 -12.86 -10.59
CA ASN A 311 -2.58 -13.58 -11.85
C ASN A 311 -3.45 -12.73 -12.78
N GLU A 312 -2.80 -12.00 -13.68
CA GLU A 312 -3.44 -11.12 -14.65
C GLU A 312 -3.40 -11.75 -16.06
N LYS A 313 -4.37 -11.37 -16.87
CA LYS A 313 -4.40 -11.81 -18.28
C LYS A 313 -3.17 -11.28 -19.03
N ASN A 314 -2.50 -12.15 -19.76
CA ASN A 314 -1.30 -11.85 -20.56
C ASN A 314 -0.03 -11.45 -19.76
N LEU A 315 -0.01 -11.68 -18.43
CA LEU A 315 1.17 -11.59 -17.61
C LEU A 315 1.49 -12.96 -17.00
N ARG A 316 2.77 -13.17 -16.69
CA ARG A 316 3.15 -14.30 -15.83
C ARG A 316 2.76 -13.96 -14.39
N PRO A 317 2.27 -14.93 -13.60
CA PRO A 317 1.98 -14.68 -12.20
C PRO A 317 3.20 -14.13 -11.45
N TYR A 318 2.99 -13.10 -10.65
CA TYR A 318 4.02 -12.46 -9.84
C TYR A 318 3.52 -12.26 -8.39
N ARG A 319 4.43 -11.93 -7.46
CA ARG A 319 4.11 -11.75 -6.04
C ARG A 319 4.22 -10.29 -5.67
N ILE A 320 3.28 -9.86 -4.84
CA ILE A 320 3.28 -8.53 -4.21
C ILE A 320 3.07 -8.67 -2.70
N PRO A 321 3.61 -7.78 -1.86
CA PRO A 321 3.24 -7.73 -0.44
C PRO A 321 1.75 -7.48 -0.26
N ASN A 322 1.13 -8.20 0.68
CA ASN A 322 -0.27 -8.01 1.01
C ASN A 322 -0.48 -6.75 1.86
N ARG A 323 -0.66 -5.59 1.20
CA ARG A 323 -0.96 -4.30 1.84
C ARG A 323 -2.41 -3.86 1.57
N LEU A 324 -3.19 -4.72 0.93
CA LEU A 324 -4.53 -4.40 0.47
C LEU A 324 -5.50 -4.18 1.63
N THR A 325 -6.26 -3.10 1.57
CA THR A 325 -7.43 -2.82 2.40
C THR A 325 -8.69 -3.10 1.58
N VAL A 326 -9.72 -3.69 2.19
CA VAL A 326 -10.96 -4.06 1.47
C VAL A 326 -12.14 -3.35 2.09
N VAL A 327 -12.96 -2.75 1.24
CA VAL A 327 -14.28 -2.19 1.57
C VAL A 327 -15.31 -2.85 0.68
N GLY A 328 -16.32 -3.47 1.28
CA GLY A 328 -17.44 -4.08 0.58
C GLY A 328 -18.72 -3.30 0.79
N PHE A 329 -19.53 -3.17 -0.27
CA PHE A 329 -20.87 -2.60 -0.19
C PHE A 329 -21.93 -3.66 -0.50
N THR A 330 -23.06 -3.55 0.17
CA THR A 330 -24.22 -4.41 -0.10
C THR A 330 -25.54 -3.70 0.19
N ASN A 331 -26.59 -4.13 -0.49
CA ASN A 331 -27.96 -3.73 -0.17
C ASN A 331 -28.74 -4.88 0.49
N HIS A 332 -28.08 -6.03 0.72
CA HIS A 332 -28.68 -7.25 1.25
C HIS A 332 -28.28 -7.45 2.70
N ARG A 333 -29.23 -7.84 3.54
CA ARG A 333 -28.97 -8.08 4.97
C ARG A 333 -28.06 -9.29 5.21
N TYR A 334 -28.05 -10.28 4.32
CA TYR A 334 -27.29 -11.52 4.44
C TYR A 334 -26.40 -11.77 3.20
N PRO A 335 -25.43 -10.90 2.90
CA PRO A 335 -24.67 -10.97 1.65
C PRO A 335 -23.57 -12.03 1.66
N LEU A 336 -23.09 -12.43 2.84
CA LEU A 336 -21.99 -13.36 3.03
C LEU A 336 -22.43 -14.55 3.88
N HIS A 337 -21.77 -15.70 3.67
CA HIS A 337 -21.79 -16.76 4.64
C HIS A 337 -20.81 -16.42 5.77
N ALA A 338 -21.33 -16.24 6.99
CA ALA A 338 -20.55 -15.91 8.17
C ALA A 338 -20.54 -17.12 9.13
N ASP A 339 -19.37 -17.51 9.58
CA ASP A 339 -19.16 -18.50 10.64
C ASP A 339 -19.01 -17.81 12.01
N GLU A 340 -19.08 -18.55 13.11
CA GLU A 340 -18.94 -18.01 14.46
C GLU A 340 -17.61 -17.29 14.70
N ASP A 341 -16.56 -17.62 13.93
CA ASP A 341 -15.25 -16.95 13.94
C ASP A 341 -15.18 -15.84 12.86
N ALA A 342 -16.26 -15.06 12.66
CA ALA A 342 -16.38 -14.03 11.63
C ALA A 342 -15.42 -12.84 11.82
N ARG A 343 -14.13 -13.13 12.05
CA ARG A 343 -13.03 -12.19 12.34
C ARG A 343 -12.48 -11.42 11.15
N ARG A 344 -13.09 -11.59 9.97
CA ARG A 344 -12.54 -11.01 8.73
C ARG A 344 -13.28 -9.78 8.25
N TRP A 345 -14.39 -9.46 8.87
CA TRP A 345 -15.20 -8.32 8.48
C TRP A 345 -15.66 -7.51 9.70
N LEU A 346 -15.44 -6.21 9.65
CA LEU A 346 -16.22 -5.25 10.42
C LEU A 346 -17.49 -4.99 9.62
N ALA A 347 -18.61 -5.51 10.05
CA ALA A 347 -19.91 -5.37 9.37
C ALA A 347 -20.67 -4.19 9.97
N LEU A 348 -21.01 -3.20 9.16
CA LEU A 348 -21.69 -1.96 9.56
C LEU A 348 -22.96 -1.82 8.75
N TRP A 349 -24.12 -1.84 9.39
CA TRP A 349 -25.38 -1.65 8.71
C TRP A 349 -25.88 -0.21 8.86
N CYS A 350 -26.31 0.36 7.73
CA CYS A 350 -26.88 1.71 7.67
C CYS A 350 -28.39 1.61 7.64
N ASP A 351 -29.06 2.08 8.70
CA ASP A 351 -30.51 2.15 8.81
C ASP A 351 -31.11 3.40 8.17
N GLY A 352 -30.25 4.31 7.72
CA GLY A 352 -30.66 5.55 7.09
C GLY A 352 -31.73 5.31 6.01
N SER A 353 -32.81 6.04 6.09
CA SER A 353 -33.89 6.02 5.12
C SER A 353 -34.29 7.45 4.79
N ILE A 354 -34.59 7.66 3.51
CA ILE A 354 -35.05 8.98 3.03
C ILE A 354 -36.55 8.82 2.78
N PRO A 355 -37.41 9.41 3.61
CA PRO A 355 -38.82 9.43 3.36
C PRO A 355 -39.15 10.09 2.02
N PRO A 356 -40.15 9.64 1.26
CA PRO A 356 -40.48 10.20 -0.07
C PRO A 356 -40.67 11.70 -0.06
N GLU A 357 -41.28 12.24 1.01
CA GLU A 357 -41.51 13.68 1.18
C GLU A 357 -40.21 14.49 1.38
N GLN A 358 -39.13 13.85 1.79
CA GLN A 358 -37.82 14.47 2.00
C GLN A 358 -36.88 14.29 0.80
N GLN A 359 -37.24 13.45 -0.17
CA GLN A 359 -36.36 13.12 -1.31
C GLN A 359 -35.81 14.35 -2.02
N ALA A 360 -36.65 15.32 -2.35
CA ALA A 360 -36.20 16.56 -3.03
C ALA A 360 -35.25 17.41 -2.17
N ALA A 361 -35.37 17.36 -0.84
CA ALA A 361 -34.44 18.04 0.05
C ALA A 361 -33.09 17.29 0.12
N TRP A 362 -33.12 15.99 0.11
CA TRP A 362 -31.98 15.10 0.08
C TRP A 362 -31.17 15.27 -1.21
N ASP A 363 -31.84 15.30 -2.36
CA ASP A 363 -31.21 15.52 -3.67
C ASP A 363 -30.46 16.88 -3.70
N ARG A 364 -31.11 17.96 -3.24
CA ARG A 364 -30.46 19.28 -3.13
C ARG A 364 -29.30 19.28 -2.14
N TRP A 365 -29.36 18.50 -1.08
CA TRP A 365 -28.27 18.34 -0.13
C TRP A 365 -27.09 17.62 -0.79
N PHE A 366 -27.36 16.54 -1.55
CA PHE A 366 -26.35 15.81 -2.31
C PHE A 366 -25.68 16.69 -3.38
N ASP A 367 -26.40 17.52 -4.10
CA ASP A 367 -25.83 18.46 -5.06
C ASP A 367 -24.84 19.40 -4.38
N ARG A 368 -25.16 19.90 -3.19
CA ARG A 368 -24.23 20.74 -2.39
C ARG A 368 -23.03 19.94 -1.88
N TYR A 369 -23.25 18.70 -1.44
CA TYR A 369 -22.18 17.80 -1.00
C TYR A 369 -21.18 17.56 -2.14
N TRP A 370 -21.63 17.22 -3.32
CA TRP A 370 -20.77 16.99 -4.48
C TRP A 370 -20.08 18.28 -4.93
N THR A 371 -20.76 19.41 -4.93
CA THR A 371 -20.15 20.73 -5.22
C THR A 371 -19.01 20.98 -4.24
N TRP A 372 -19.24 20.84 -2.92
CA TRP A 372 -18.22 20.99 -1.91
C TRP A 372 -17.04 20.01 -2.12
N LEU A 373 -17.33 18.77 -2.46
CA LEU A 373 -16.31 17.76 -2.69
C LEU A 373 -15.42 18.14 -3.88
N HIS A 374 -16.00 18.57 -5.00
CA HIS A 374 -15.28 19.02 -6.19
C HIS A 374 -14.50 20.31 -5.95
N ASP A 375 -14.98 21.20 -5.10
CA ASP A 375 -14.30 22.46 -4.72
C ASP A 375 -13.14 22.23 -3.72
N GLY A 376 -12.70 20.99 -3.56
CA GLY A 376 -11.55 20.61 -2.75
C GLY A 376 -11.88 19.97 -1.41
N GLY A 377 -13.12 19.57 -1.19
CA GLY A 377 -13.56 18.86 0.00
C GLY A 377 -12.71 17.62 0.30
N SER A 378 -12.30 16.85 -0.73
CA SER A 378 -11.39 15.71 -0.57
C SER A 378 -10.06 16.10 0.08
N SER A 379 -9.52 17.28 -0.20
CA SER A 379 -8.29 17.79 0.42
C SER A 379 -8.48 18.08 1.92
N TYR A 380 -9.64 18.59 2.32
CA TYR A 380 -9.97 18.80 3.73
C TYR A 380 -10.19 17.48 4.47
N VAL A 381 -10.89 16.52 3.82
CA VAL A 381 -11.03 15.15 4.40
C VAL A 381 -9.67 14.50 4.56
N LEU A 382 -8.76 14.63 3.60
CA LEU A 382 -7.39 14.14 3.72
C LEU A 382 -6.67 14.77 4.93
N GLY A 383 -6.75 16.09 5.08
CA GLY A 383 -6.17 16.81 6.24
C GLY A 383 -6.76 16.34 7.57
N TRP A 384 -8.09 16.15 7.62
CA TRP A 384 -8.78 15.64 8.80
C TRP A 384 -8.38 14.20 9.13
N LEU A 385 -8.31 13.31 8.13
CA LEU A 385 -7.87 11.92 8.32
C LEU A 385 -6.42 11.85 8.79
N HIS A 386 -5.53 12.73 8.34
CA HIS A 386 -4.15 12.81 8.83
C HIS A 386 -4.04 13.34 10.26
N ALA A 387 -4.91 14.25 10.66
CA ALA A 387 -4.92 14.83 12.00
C ALA A 387 -5.57 13.93 13.07
N ARG A 388 -6.38 12.93 12.62
CA ARG A 388 -7.10 12.04 13.52
C ARG A 388 -6.14 11.15 14.29
N ASP A 389 -6.29 11.12 15.63
CA ASP A 389 -5.54 10.20 16.48
C ASP A 389 -6.02 8.76 16.28
N VAL A 390 -5.14 7.92 15.79
CA VAL A 390 -5.35 6.48 15.58
C VAL A 390 -4.40 5.63 16.42
N SER A 391 -3.81 6.19 17.48
CA SER A 391 -2.85 5.50 18.35
C SER A 391 -3.45 4.25 19.03
N GLN A 392 -4.77 4.23 19.22
CA GLN A 392 -5.50 3.11 19.81
C GLN A 392 -5.99 2.10 18.76
N PHE A 393 -5.85 2.40 17.46
CA PHE A 393 -6.27 1.49 16.41
C PHE A 393 -5.26 0.35 16.24
N SER A 394 -5.72 -0.87 16.41
CA SER A 394 -4.89 -2.07 16.19
C SER A 394 -5.25 -2.75 14.87
N PRO A 395 -4.41 -2.65 13.82
CA PRO A 395 -4.70 -3.22 12.51
C PRO A 395 -4.73 -4.76 12.49
N GLY A 396 -4.10 -5.40 13.47
CA GLY A 396 -4.09 -6.85 13.63
C GLY A 396 -5.19 -7.41 14.53
N ALA A 397 -5.90 -6.55 15.25
CA ALA A 397 -6.97 -6.97 16.14
C ALA A 397 -8.15 -7.58 15.35
N ARG A 398 -8.90 -8.46 16.00
CA ARG A 398 -10.18 -8.91 15.49
C ARG A 398 -11.16 -7.73 15.49
N PRO A 399 -11.96 -7.55 14.43
CA PRO A 399 -13.03 -6.57 14.48
C PRO A 399 -14.04 -6.96 15.54
N PRO A 400 -14.69 -6.01 16.20
CA PRO A 400 -15.79 -6.30 17.11
C PRO A 400 -16.95 -6.95 16.34
N HIS A 401 -17.68 -7.82 17.01
CA HIS A 401 -18.91 -8.38 16.47
C HIS A 401 -20.03 -7.33 16.65
N THR A 402 -20.46 -6.76 15.56
CA THR A 402 -21.64 -5.88 15.51
C THR A 402 -22.91 -6.69 15.54
N GLU A 403 -24.05 -6.05 15.81
CA GLU A 403 -25.35 -6.72 15.81
C GLU A 403 -25.65 -7.35 14.45
N TRP A 404 -25.39 -6.61 13.36
CA TRP A 404 -25.54 -7.15 12.01
C TRP A 404 -24.64 -8.38 11.72
N MET A 405 -23.43 -8.41 12.26
CA MET A 405 -22.58 -9.61 12.15
C MET A 405 -23.18 -10.81 12.88
N HIS A 406 -23.73 -10.59 14.06
CA HIS A 406 -24.44 -11.66 14.79
C HIS A 406 -25.62 -12.21 13.99
N GLU A 407 -26.44 -11.35 13.39
CA GLU A 407 -27.55 -11.78 12.53
C GLU A 407 -27.08 -12.59 11.32
N MET A 408 -25.98 -12.16 10.65
CA MET A 408 -25.42 -12.91 9.52
C MET A 408 -24.93 -14.30 9.94
N VAL A 409 -24.31 -14.43 11.11
CA VAL A 409 -23.89 -15.73 11.66
C VAL A 409 -25.09 -16.61 11.91
N GLN A 410 -26.13 -16.09 12.57
CA GLN A 410 -27.36 -16.85 12.84
C GLN A 410 -28.02 -17.35 11.54
N ASN A 411 -28.12 -16.47 10.54
CA ASN A 411 -28.76 -16.82 9.25
C ASN A 411 -27.87 -17.73 8.37
N SER A 412 -26.59 -17.90 8.70
CA SER A 412 -25.66 -18.76 7.95
C SER A 412 -25.64 -20.21 8.45
N ARG A 413 -26.31 -20.51 9.57
CA ARG A 413 -26.41 -21.88 10.12
C ARG A 413 -27.30 -22.74 9.23
N ASP A 414 -26.89 -23.99 9.05
CA ASP A 414 -27.75 -24.97 8.35
C ASP A 414 -29.06 -25.15 9.07
N GLY A 415 -30.15 -25.44 8.33
CA GLY A 415 -31.48 -25.62 8.92
C GLY A 415 -31.53 -26.68 10.03
N LEU A 416 -30.71 -27.74 9.92
CA LEU A 416 -30.58 -28.77 10.97
C LEU A 416 -29.86 -28.21 12.20
N GLU A 417 -28.75 -27.45 12.00
CA GLU A 417 -28.00 -26.83 13.08
C GLU A 417 -28.84 -25.79 13.82
N SER A 418 -29.55 -24.95 13.10
CA SER A 418 -30.47 -23.96 13.66
C SER A 418 -31.57 -24.63 14.47
N TRP A 419 -32.16 -25.73 13.93
CA TRP A 419 -33.16 -26.50 14.62
C TRP A 419 -32.62 -27.18 15.90
N LEU A 420 -31.41 -27.77 15.85
CA LEU A 420 -30.76 -28.37 17.01
C LEU A 420 -30.50 -27.36 18.12
N LEU A 421 -29.95 -26.19 17.78
CA LEU A 421 -29.71 -25.13 18.75
C LEU A 421 -31.01 -24.61 19.37
N GLU A 422 -32.07 -24.43 18.58
CA GLU A 422 -33.39 -24.07 19.09
C GLU A 422 -33.95 -25.15 20.07
N GLN A 423 -33.72 -26.45 19.76
CA GLN A 423 -34.17 -27.53 20.67
C GLN A 423 -33.34 -27.52 21.97
N ILE A 424 -32.04 -27.22 21.92
CA ILE A 424 -31.16 -27.10 23.09
C ILE A 424 -31.57 -25.90 23.95
N ASP A 425 -31.66 -24.71 23.35
CA ASP A 425 -31.97 -23.45 24.04
C ASP A 425 -33.37 -23.46 24.68
N THR A 426 -34.32 -24.10 24.00
CA THR A 426 -35.69 -24.23 24.53
C THR A 426 -35.90 -25.46 25.39
N ALA A 427 -34.86 -26.29 25.58
CA ALA A 427 -34.89 -27.56 26.31
C ALA A 427 -36.07 -28.45 25.86
N LYS A 428 -36.36 -28.50 24.55
CA LYS A 428 -37.46 -29.28 23.95
C LYS A 428 -36.93 -30.60 23.34
N GLY A 429 -37.86 -31.50 23.11
CA GLY A 429 -37.57 -32.78 22.45
C GLY A 429 -36.61 -33.66 23.24
N ILE A 430 -35.52 -34.10 22.58
CA ILE A 430 -34.49 -34.98 23.16
C ILE A 430 -33.60 -34.29 24.21
N PHE A 431 -33.62 -32.96 24.27
CA PHE A 431 -32.85 -32.14 25.20
C PHE A 431 -33.60 -31.69 26.44
N GLN A 432 -34.79 -32.25 26.69
CA GLN A 432 -35.51 -31.99 27.94
C GLN A 432 -34.70 -32.51 29.16
N PRO A 433 -34.63 -31.77 30.26
CA PRO A 433 -33.75 -32.07 31.41
C PRO A 433 -33.96 -33.48 32.04
N ASN A 434 -35.00 -34.17 31.68
CA ASN A 434 -35.35 -35.49 32.25
C ASN A 434 -35.45 -36.62 31.22
N THR A 435 -34.94 -36.47 30.00
CA THR A 435 -35.14 -37.46 28.92
C THR A 435 -33.93 -38.32 28.62
N VAL A 436 -32.84 -38.28 29.41
CA VAL A 436 -31.83 -39.32 29.37
C VAL A 436 -32.38 -40.53 30.18
N LYS A 437 -33.32 -41.25 29.59
CA LYS A 437 -33.53 -42.66 29.97
C LYS A 437 -32.56 -43.48 29.11
N VAL A 438 -31.60 -44.05 29.79
CA VAL A 438 -30.72 -45.14 29.34
C VAL A 438 -31.54 -46.26 28.72
#